data_bde0725940bf6b287df51c27ab2322c8
#
_entry.id   bde0725940bf6b287df51c27ab2322c8
#
_cell.length_a   1.000
_cell.length_b   1.000
_cell.length_c   1.000
_cell.angle_alpha   90.00
_cell.angle_beta   90.00
_cell.angle_gamma   90.00
#
_symmetry.space_group_name_H-M   'P 1'
#
loop_
_entity.id
_entity.type
_entity.pdbx_description
1 polymer ?
#
loop_
_entity_poly.entity_id
_entity_poly.type
_entity_poly.pdbx_seq_one_letter_code
_entity_poly.pdbx_strand_id
1 'polypeptide(L)'
;MKIGLIGAGRLGICLALLIERAGFDVIASDVREDYVERLQNKVIFTNEPYVQDYLSQSENIEFTTDNQKLIDESDIIFTLVQTPSLEDGSYDVSAVWKVVQDLQNSNTKGKSFVVGCTTNPGDCDEFQKMLDMDVYYNPEFIAQGSIIKDLQNADMVLSLIHI
;
A
#
# COMPACT_ATOMS: atom_id res chain seq x y z
N MET A 1 4.79 5.49 15.55
CA MET A 1 4.15 5.76 14.23
C MET A 1 3.88 4.41 13.60
N LYS A 2 2.63 4.14 13.25
CA LYS A 2 2.19 2.89 12.61
C LYS A 2 1.82 3.18 11.15
N ILE A 3 2.32 2.36 10.25
CA ILE A 3 2.10 2.52 8.80
C ILE A 3 1.08 1.48 8.35
N GLY A 4 0.02 1.94 7.69
CA GLY A 4 -0.99 1.09 7.07
C GLY A 4 -0.70 0.86 5.58
N LEU A 5 -0.86 -0.38 5.09
CA LEU A 5 -0.79 -0.69 3.66
C LEU A 5 -2.06 -1.43 3.22
N ILE A 6 -2.88 -0.78 2.44
CA ILE A 6 -4.07 -1.38 1.81
C ILE A 6 -3.65 -1.96 0.45
N GLY A 7 -3.71 -3.30 0.34
CA GLY A 7 -3.23 -4.05 -0.80
C GLY A 7 -1.88 -4.72 -0.55
N ALA A 8 -1.85 -5.77 0.29
CA ALA A 8 -0.65 -6.55 0.59
C ALA A 8 -0.23 -7.50 -0.55
N GLY A 9 -0.54 -7.16 -1.79
CA GLY A 9 -0.13 -7.90 -2.98
C GLY A 9 1.39 -7.95 -3.15
N ARG A 10 1.87 -8.27 -4.36
CA ARG A 10 3.31 -8.47 -4.61
C ARG A 10 4.18 -7.26 -4.21
N LEU A 11 3.78 -6.06 -4.61
CA LEU A 11 4.47 -4.82 -4.23
C LEU A 11 4.23 -4.50 -2.75
N GLY A 12 2.98 -4.60 -2.29
CA GLY A 12 2.60 -4.23 -0.93
C GLY A 12 3.35 -5.03 0.13
N ILE A 13 3.49 -6.36 -0.04
CA ILE A 13 4.27 -7.16 0.93
C ILE A 13 5.76 -6.78 0.93
N CYS A 14 6.35 -6.49 -0.24
CA CYS A 14 7.74 -6.05 -0.30
C CYS A 14 7.94 -4.71 0.44
N LEU A 15 7.05 -3.75 0.21
CA LEU A 15 7.09 -2.46 0.88
C LEU A 15 6.85 -2.59 2.39
N ALA A 16 5.86 -3.39 2.81
CA ALA A 16 5.58 -3.64 4.23
C ALA A 16 6.81 -4.18 4.98
N LEU A 17 7.48 -5.18 4.40
CA LEU A 17 8.69 -5.76 4.97
C LEU A 17 9.86 -4.76 5.07
N LEU A 18 10.00 -3.88 4.07
CA LEU A 18 11.04 -2.84 4.10
C LEU A 18 10.74 -1.75 5.13
N ILE A 19 9.48 -1.33 5.27
CA ILE A 19 9.04 -0.35 6.27
C ILE A 19 9.28 -0.90 7.69
N GLU A 20 8.92 -2.17 7.94
CA GLU A 20 9.22 -2.82 9.22
C GLU A 20 10.73 -2.85 9.50
N ARG A 21 11.54 -3.24 8.51
CA ARG A 21 13.01 -3.26 8.65
C ARG A 21 13.63 -1.87 8.86
N ALA A 22 12.91 -0.81 8.48
CA ALA A 22 13.26 0.56 8.80
C ALA A 22 12.86 0.97 10.23
N GLY A 23 12.22 0.08 11.00
CA GLY A 23 11.90 0.26 12.42
C GLY A 23 10.50 0.80 12.70
N PHE A 24 9.56 0.67 11.76
CA PHE A 24 8.17 1.06 11.95
C PHE A 24 7.27 -0.15 12.20
N ASP A 25 6.22 0.04 13.00
CA ASP A 25 5.12 -0.92 13.08
C ASP A 25 4.26 -0.83 11.82
N VAL A 26 3.83 -1.96 11.31
CA VAL A 26 3.05 -2.04 10.07
C VAL A 26 1.75 -2.82 10.30
N ILE A 27 0.68 -2.37 9.67
CA ILE A 27 -0.53 -3.16 9.47
C ILE A 27 -0.84 -3.20 7.99
N ALA A 28 -0.96 -4.39 7.41
CA ALA A 28 -1.16 -4.59 5.99
C ALA A 28 -2.45 -5.39 5.73
N SER A 29 -3.27 -4.92 4.79
CA SER A 29 -4.52 -5.60 4.45
C SER A 29 -4.54 -6.12 3.02
N ASP A 30 -5.28 -7.21 2.83
CA ASP A 30 -5.65 -7.73 1.51
C ASP A 30 -7.05 -8.33 1.57
N VAL A 31 -7.79 -8.26 0.47
CA VAL A 31 -9.17 -8.79 0.40
C VAL A 31 -9.23 -10.32 0.37
N ARG A 32 -8.14 -10.99 0.08
CA ARG A 32 -8.03 -12.45 -0.03
C ARG A 32 -7.75 -13.07 1.34
N GLU A 33 -8.76 -13.63 1.97
CA GLU A 33 -8.66 -14.24 3.31
C GLU A 33 -7.57 -15.32 3.37
N ASP A 34 -7.54 -16.25 2.39
CA ASP A 34 -6.55 -17.33 2.31
C ASP A 34 -5.11 -16.82 2.16
N TYR A 35 -4.95 -15.69 1.52
CA TYR A 35 -3.63 -15.05 1.37
C TYR A 35 -3.20 -14.37 2.68
N VAL A 36 -4.11 -13.66 3.34
CA VAL A 36 -3.86 -13.04 4.65
C VAL A 36 -3.50 -14.11 5.68
N GLU A 37 -4.23 -15.24 5.74
CA GLU A 37 -3.92 -16.36 6.61
C GLU A 37 -2.50 -16.90 6.38
N ARG A 38 -2.09 -17.05 5.12
CA ARG A 38 -0.71 -17.47 4.81
C ARG A 38 0.33 -16.46 5.28
N LEU A 39 0.09 -15.16 5.10
CA LEU A 39 0.99 -14.12 5.59
C LEU A 39 1.10 -14.12 7.12
N GLN A 40 -0.01 -14.29 7.84
CA GLN A 40 -0.03 -14.44 9.29
C GLN A 40 0.77 -15.66 9.76
N ASN A 41 0.72 -16.75 9.00
CA ASN A 41 1.53 -17.96 9.24
C ASN A 41 2.97 -17.84 8.73
N LYS A 42 3.38 -16.66 8.21
CA LYS A 42 4.71 -16.39 7.65
C LYS A 42 5.09 -17.30 6.49
N VAL A 43 4.11 -17.70 5.66
CA VAL A 43 4.29 -18.56 4.49
C VAL A 43 3.80 -17.82 3.25
N ILE A 44 4.70 -17.60 2.30
CA ILE A 44 4.36 -17.01 1.01
C ILE A 44 5.02 -17.77 -0.14
N PHE A 45 4.26 -17.98 -1.21
CA PHE A 45 4.79 -18.49 -2.47
C PHE A 45 5.00 -17.32 -3.43
N THR A 46 6.25 -16.95 -3.62
CA THR A 46 6.62 -15.80 -4.45
C THR A 46 7.96 -16.05 -5.15
N ASN A 47 8.12 -15.46 -6.33
CA ASN A 47 9.40 -15.44 -7.04
C ASN A 47 10.22 -14.18 -6.71
N GLU A 48 9.70 -13.30 -5.83
CA GLU A 48 10.45 -12.11 -5.39
C GLU A 48 11.52 -12.51 -4.37
N PRO A 49 12.79 -12.25 -4.66
CA PRO A 49 13.89 -12.55 -3.74
C PRO A 49 13.70 -11.87 -2.38
N TYR A 50 14.18 -12.52 -1.33
CA TYR A 50 14.20 -12.05 0.08
C TYR A 50 12.83 -11.98 0.77
N VAL A 51 11.70 -12.00 0.06
CA VAL A 51 10.37 -11.81 0.67
C VAL A 51 10.07 -12.89 1.71
N GLN A 52 10.28 -14.17 1.39
CA GLN A 52 10.04 -15.26 2.34
C GLN A 52 10.99 -15.18 3.55
N ASP A 53 12.26 -14.83 3.32
CA ASP A 53 13.25 -14.72 4.39
C ASP A 53 12.90 -13.56 5.34
N TYR A 54 12.55 -12.40 4.80
CA TYR A 54 12.16 -11.23 5.60
C TYR A 54 10.85 -11.49 6.33
N LEU A 55 9.86 -12.08 5.68
CA LEU A 55 8.58 -12.43 6.30
C LEU A 55 8.77 -13.41 7.48
N SER A 56 9.65 -14.40 7.34
CA SER A 56 9.94 -15.35 8.43
C SER A 56 10.53 -14.68 9.68
N GLN A 57 11.26 -13.58 9.50
CA GLN A 57 11.92 -12.79 10.55
C GLN A 57 11.05 -11.62 11.06
N SER A 58 9.95 -11.31 10.37
CA SER A 58 9.06 -10.20 10.71
C SER A 58 8.40 -10.40 12.09
N GLU A 59 8.38 -9.37 12.91
CA GLU A 59 7.78 -9.39 14.26
C GLU A 59 6.75 -8.28 14.46
N ASN A 60 6.80 -7.21 13.64
CA ASN A 60 6.03 -5.99 13.82
C ASN A 60 5.10 -5.70 12.63
N ILE A 61 4.73 -6.72 11.84
CA ILE A 61 3.70 -6.61 10.81
C ILE A 61 2.46 -7.38 11.23
N GLU A 62 1.34 -6.68 11.31
CA GLU A 62 0.02 -7.28 11.45
C GLU A 62 -0.62 -7.42 10.06
N PHE A 63 -1.18 -8.59 9.74
CA PHE A 63 -1.93 -8.82 8.52
C PHE A 63 -3.42 -8.98 8.81
N THR A 64 -4.28 -8.34 8.02
CA THR A 64 -5.74 -8.32 8.23
C THR A 64 -6.50 -8.27 6.92
N THR A 65 -7.79 -8.63 6.95
CA THR A 65 -8.75 -8.34 5.87
C THR A 65 -9.60 -7.10 6.17
N ASP A 66 -9.41 -6.50 7.35
CA ASP A 66 -10.21 -5.39 7.85
C ASP A 66 -9.51 -4.04 7.59
N ASN A 67 -9.94 -3.35 6.52
CA ASN A 67 -9.45 -2.02 6.19
C ASN A 67 -9.81 -0.99 7.27
N GLN A 68 -10.97 -1.12 7.93
CA GLN A 68 -11.37 -0.16 8.95
C GLN A 68 -10.41 -0.17 10.14
N LYS A 69 -10.06 -1.39 10.61
CA LYS A 69 -9.04 -1.55 11.65
C LYS A 69 -7.71 -0.94 11.23
N LEU A 70 -7.28 -1.21 10.00
CA LEU A 70 -6.03 -0.65 9.46
C LEU A 70 -6.06 0.87 9.48
N ILE A 71 -7.14 1.48 8.98
CA ILE A 71 -7.29 2.95 8.91
C ILE A 71 -7.27 3.55 10.31
N ASP A 72 -8.00 2.95 11.26
CA ASP A 72 -8.10 3.47 12.62
C ASP A 72 -6.76 3.46 13.36
N GLU A 73 -5.94 2.42 13.14
CA GLU A 73 -4.68 2.22 13.86
C GLU A 73 -3.45 2.88 13.20
N SER A 74 -3.56 3.37 11.95
CA SER A 74 -2.42 3.89 11.19
C SER A 74 -2.32 5.41 11.24
N ASP A 75 -1.10 5.93 11.18
CA ASP A 75 -0.79 7.37 11.06
C ASP A 75 -0.65 7.77 9.57
N ILE A 76 -0.03 6.90 8.77
CA ILE A 76 0.13 7.05 7.32
C ILE A 76 -0.44 5.81 6.65
N ILE A 77 -1.27 6.01 5.62
CA ILE A 77 -1.97 4.93 4.92
C ILE A 77 -1.56 4.91 3.47
N PHE A 78 -0.88 3.85 3.05
CA PHE A 78 -0.57 3.58 1.65
C PHE A 78 -1.68 2.75 1.00
N THR A 79 -1.99 3.04 -0.27
CA THR A 79 -2.80 2.14 -1.11
C THR A 79 -1.97 1.61 -2.27
N LEU A 80 -1.93 0.28 -2.40
CA LEU A 80 -1.20 -0.47 -3.42
C LEU A 80 -2.12 -1.52 -4.08
N VAL A 81 -3.37 -1.12 -4.29
CA VAL A 81 -4.37 -1.95 -4.95
C VAL A 81 -4.16 -2.01 -6.46
N GLN A 82 -4.77 -2.98 -7.12
CA GLN A 82 -4.65 -3.15 -8.56
C GLN A 82 -5.40 -2.04 -9.31
N THR A 83 -4.75 -1.48 -10.34
CA THR A 83 -5.30 -0.50 -11.27
C THR A 83 -5.02 -0.96 -12.70
N PRO A 84 -5.79 -1.94 -13.23
CA PRO A 84 -5.54 -2.50 -14.54
C PRO A 84 -5.74 -1.45 -15.66
N SER A 85 -4.94 -1.56 -16.73
CA SER A 85 -5.09 -0.71 -17.91
C SER A 85 -6.37 -1.08 -18.67
N LEU A 86 -7.07 -0.07 -19.17
CA LEU A 86 -8.23 -0.20 -20.04
C LEU A 86 -7.82 -0.09 -21.52
N GLU A 87 -8.75 -0.45 -22.42
CA GLU A 87 -8.50 -0.44 -23.88
C GLU A 87 -8.23 0.96 -24.44
N ASP A 88 -8.76 2.01 -23.80
CA ASP A 88 -8.55 3.41 -24.17
C ASP A 88 -7.22 4.01 -23.64
N GLY A 89 -6.43 3.20 -22.95
CA GLY A 89 -5.15 3.60 -22.35
C GLY A 89 -5.26 4.24 -20.95
N SER A 90 -6.47 4.40 -20.42
CA SER A 90 -6.69 4.81 -19.03
C SER A 90 -6.51 3.63 -18.06
N TYR A 91 -6.61 3.91 -16.76
CA TYR A 91 -6.55 2.91 -15.69
C TYR A 91 -7.89 2.78 -14.98
N ASP A 92 -8.30 1.54 -14.68
CA ASP A 92 -9.43 1.29 -13.79
C ASP A 92 -9.01 1.53 -12.34
N VAL A 93 -9.41 2.66 -11.80
CA VAL A 93 -9.12 3.08 -10.42
C VAL A 93 -10.26 2.77 -9.45
N SER A 94 -11.21 1.91 -9.83
CA SER A 94 -12.37 1.56 -9.00
C SER A 94 -11.98 1.02 -7.63
N ALA A 95 -10.88 0.25 -7.54
CA ALA A 95 -10.37 -0.26 -6.27
C ALA A 95 -9.83 0.86 -5.38
N VAL A 96 -9.20 1.90 -5.95
CA VAL A 96 -8.73 3.09 -5.19
C VAL A 96 -9.93 3.87 -4.67
N TRP A 97 -10.98 4.04 -5.47
CA TRP A 97 -12.21 4.71 -5.04
C TRP A 97 -12.88 4.03 -3.85
N LYS A 98 -12.83 2.70 -3.77
CA LYS A 98 -13.32 1.98 -2.58
C LYS A 98 -12.51 2.32 -1.33
N VAL A 99 -11.18 2.40 -1.45
CA VAL A 99 -10.31 2.83 -0.34
C VAL A 99 -10.63 4.27 0.06
N VAL A 100 -10.84 5.18 -0.88
CA VAL A 100 -11.24 6.57 -0.59
C VAL A 100 -12.59 6.62 0.15
N GLN A 101 -13.55 5.78 -0.22
CA GLN A 101 -14.83 5.66 0.50
C GLN A 101 -14.65 5.11 1.92
N ASP A 102 -13.78 4.12 2.13
CA ASP A 102 -13.46 3.60 3.46
C ASP A 102 -12.84 4.72 4.33
N LEU A 103 -11.91 5.51 3.77
CA LEU A 103 -11.29 6.65 4.44
C LEU A 103 -12.30 7.74 4.80
N GLN A 104 -13.26 8.08 3.91
CA GLN A 104 -14.31 9.06 4.18
C GLN A 104 -15.21 8.66 5.35
N ASN A 105 -15.43 7.37 5.53
CA ASN A 105 -16.28 6.83 6.61
C ASN A 105 -15.51 6.63 7.92
N SER A 106 -14.22 6.99 7.96
CA SER A 106 -13.33 6.77 9.09
C SER A 106 -12.87 8.08 9.73
N ASN A 107 -12.31 8.02 10.92
CA ASN A 107 -11.64 9.18 11.52
C ASN A 107 -10.21 9.29 11.00
N THR A 108 -10.03 10.15 10.00
CA THR A 108 -8.74 10.37 9.32
C THR A 108 -7.98 11.62 9.78
N LYS A 109 -8.46 12.28 10.83
CA LYS A 109 -7.86 13.53 11.32
C LYS A 109 -6.40 13.33 11.74
N GLY A 110 -5.51 14.09 11.12
CA GLY A 110 -4.07 14.07 11.40
C GLY A 110 -3.33 12.89 10.77
N LYS A 111 -4.00 12.14 9.90
CA LYS A 111 -3.42 11.06 9.11
C LYS A 111 -3.05 11.55 7.71
N SER A 112 -2.25 10.77 6.99
CA SER A 112 -1.89 11.03 5.58
C SER A 112 -2.24 9.84 4.72
N PHE A 113 -2.69 10.09 3.49
CA PHE A 113 -3.01 9.07 2.50
C PHE A 113 -2.00 9.11 1.35
N VAL A 114 -1.37 7.98 1.05
CA VAL A 114 -0.37 7.85 0.00
C VAL A 114 -0.87 6.88 -1.07
N VAL A 115 -1.08 7.38 -2.27
CA VAL A 115 -1.47 6.59 -3.44
C VAL A 115 -0.20 6.09 -4.11
N GLY A 116 0.12 4.81 -3.95
CA GLY A 116 1.30 4.14 -4.50
C GLY A 116 1.04 3.31 -5.76
N CYS A 117 -0.22 3.23 -6.20
CA CYS A 117 -0.58 2.56 -7.46
C CYS A 117 -0.75 3.57 -8.60
N THR A 118 -0.76 3.08 -9.85
CA THR A 118 -0.94 3.94 -11.03
C THR A 118 -2.36 4.48 -11.08
N THR A 119 -2.50 5.80 -11.28
CA THR A 119 -3.77 6.50 -11.44
C THR A 119 -3.79 7.34 -12.72
N ASN A 120 -4.96 7.81 -13.13
CA ASN A 120 -5.08 8.73 -14.25
C ASN A 120 -4.76 10.17 -13.80
N PRO A 121 -4.33 11.04 -14.73
CA PRO A 121 -4.16 12.46 -14.42
C PRO A 121 -5.46 13.07 -13.86
N GLY A 122 -5.36 13.74 -12.70
CA GLY A 122 -6.48 14.35 -12.00
C GLY A 122 -7.17 13.48 -10.95
N ASP A 123 -6.97 12.14 -10.94
CA ASP A 123 -7.60 11.27 -9.93
C ASP A 123 -7.22 11.68 -8.50
N CYS A 124 -5.94 11.97 -8.24
CA CYS A 124 -5.51 12.36 -6.90
C CYS A 124 -6.07 13.72 -6.48
N ASP A 125 -6.30 14.64 -7.41
CA ASP A 125 -6.98 15.91 -7.13
C ASP A 125 -8.44 15.68 -6.68
N GLU A 126 -9.12 14.71 -7.30
CA GLU A 126 -10.48 14.34 -6.87
C GLU A 126 -10.47 13.64 -5.50
N PHE A 127 -9.50 12.76 -5.23
CA PHE A 127 -9.34 12.16 -3.89
C PHE A 127 -9.10 13.22 -2.82
N GLN A 128 -8.24 14.21 -3.10
CA GLN A 128 -7.96 15.31 -2.18
C GLN A 128 -9.21 16.15 -1.86
N LYS A 129 -10.09 16.39 -2.85
CA LYS A 129 -11.34 17.12 -2.63
C LYS A 129 -12.32 16.36 -1.74
N MET A 130 -12.25 15.04 -1.73
CA MET A 130 -13.18 14.18 -1.00
C MET A 130 -12.71 13.83 0.41
N LEU A 131 -11.42 13.99 0.70
CA LEU A 131 -10.81 13.59 1.96
C LEU A 131 -10.37 14.81 2.78
N ASP A 132 -10.66 14.80 4.08
CA ASP A 132 -10.15 15.79 5.04
C ASP A 132 -8.80 15.36 5.62
N MET A 133 -7.87 15.03 4.70
CA MET A 133 -6.51 14.62 5.01
C MET A 133 -5.61 14.88 3.80
N ASP A 134 -4.29 15.00 4.04
CA ASP A 134 -3.35 15.20 2.95
C ASP A 134 -3.23 13.96 2.07
N VAL A 135 -3.35 14.14 0.76
CA VAL A 135 -3.19 13.09 -0.26
C VAL A 135 -1.86 13.28 -0.98
N TYR A 136 -1.06 12.22 -1.01
CA TYR A 136 0.22 12.18 -1.69
C TYR A 136 0.18 11.13 -2.81
N TYR A 137 0.83 11.42 -3.92
CA TYR A 137 1.05 10.45 -5.00
C TYR A 137 2.50 10.00 -4.99
N ASN A 138 2.72 8.71 -4.79
CA ASN A 138 4.07 8.12 -4.73
C ASN A 138 4.12 6.87 -5.64
N PRO A 139 4.21 7.07 -6.97
CA PRO A 139 4.30 5.95 -7.91
C PRO A 139 5.66 5.25 -7.76
N GLU A 140 5.62 3.91 -7.73
CA GLU A 140 6.82 3.09 -7.62
C GLU A 140 7.36 2.68 -8.99
N PHE A 141 8.67 2.83 -9.18
CA PHE A 141 9.39 2.41 -10.37
C PHE A 141 10.12 1.10 -10.11
N ILE A 142 9.43 -0.02 -10.28
CA ILE A 142 9.93 -1.34 -9.94
C ILE A 142 9.80 -2.33 -11.10
N ALA A 143 10.68 -3.35 -11.12
CA ALA A 143 10.55 -4.51 -11.97
C ALA A 143 10.19 -5.76 -11.16
N GLN A 144 9.28 -6.59 -11.69
CA GLN A 144 8.96 -7.87 -11.06
C GLN A 144 10.20 -8.77 -11.04
N GLY A 145 10.44 -9.43 -9.90
CA GLY A 145 11.62 -10.27 -9.68
C GLY A 145 12.81 -9.55 -9.04
N SER A 146 12.67 -8.23 -8.77
CA SER A 146 13.70 -7.43 -8.09
C SER A 146 13.12 -6.33 -7.18
N ILE A 147 11.84 -6.39 -6.83
CA ILE A 147 11.12 -5.31 -6.14
C ILE A 147 11.84 -4.82 -4.88
N ILE A 148 12.23 -5.73 -3.96
CA ILE A 148 12.94 -5.35 -2.73
C ILE A 148 14.26 -4.64 -3.05
N LYS A 149 15.02 -5.16 -4.02
CA LYS A 149 16.29 -4.56 -4.41
C LYS A 149 16.10 -3.18 -5.03
N ASP A 150 15.09 -3.03 -5.89
CA ASP A 150 14.78 -1.78 -6.58
C ASP A 150 14.33 -0.70 -5.58
N LEU A 151 13.47 -1.07 -4.62
CA LEU A 151 13.04 -0.16 -3.55
C LEU A 151 14.21 0.26 -2.63
N GLN A 152 15.14 -0.65 -2.33
CA GLN A 152 16.31 -0.35 -1.48
C GLN A 152 17.37 0.51 -2.18
N ASN A 153 17.47 0.44 -3.50
CA ASN A 153 18.49 1.09 -4.31
C ASN A 153 17.87 2.00 -5.38
N ALA A 154 16.73 2.61 -5.06
CA ALA A 154 16.03 3.48 -5.99
C ALA A 154 16.91 4.67 -6.41
N ASP A 155 17.14 4.85 -7.71
CA ASP A 155 17.85 6.01 -8.25
C ASP A 155 17.04 7.30 -8.04
N MET A 156 15.71 7.18 -7.94
CA MET A 156 14.79 8.29 -7.77
C MET A 156 13.55 7.85 -6.98
N VAL A 157 13.13 8.67 -6.04
CA VAL A 157 11.84 8.55 -5.36
C VAL A 157 11.00 9.77 -5.70
N LEU A 158 9.82 9.55 -6.29
CA LEU A 158 8.86 10.61 -6.54
C LEU A 158 7.81 10.60 -5.45
N SER A 159 7.62 11.76 -4.82
CA SER A 159 6.48 12.00 -3.94
C SER A 159 5.89 13.36 -4.30
N LEU A 160 4.67 13.36 -4.80
CA LEU A 160 3.96 14.56 -5.24
C LEU A 160 2.88 14.89 -4.22
N ILE A 161 2.88 16.14 -3.77
CA ILE A 161 1.81 16.70 -2.94
C ILE A 161 0.86 17.41 -3.89
N HIS A 162 -0.43 17.11 -3.79
CA HIS A 162 -1.45 17.87 -4.49
C HIS A 162 -1.72 19.19 -3.74
N ILE A 163 -1.32 20.26 -4.40
CA ILE A 163 -1.52 21.64 -3.88
C ILE A 163 -2.79 22.21 -4.50
#